data_75cbf4ab24c0e2a072af853d48d8ab2e
#
_entry.id   75cbf4ab24c0e2a072af853d48d8ab2e
#
_cell.length_a   1.000
_cell.length_b   1.000
_cell.length_c   1.000
_cell.angle_alpha   90.00
_cell.angle_beta   90.00
_cell.angle_gamma   90.00
#
_symmetry.space_group_name_H-M   'P 1'
#
loop_
_entity.id
_entity.type
_entity.pdbx_description
1 polymer ?
#
loop_
_entity_poly.entity_id
_entity_poly.type
_entity_poly.pdbx_seq_one_letter_code
_entity_poly.pdbx_strand_id
1 'polypeptide(L)'
;MIQLPIESLNLQMLNVGFARQNGDWNWQEVNSPFTRIYCVTEGEARLHLGEAGGNIHLTPGHLYIIPAYTTHSYECYGVFCHYYLHVYEGFKNVTNVMEMYDFPTEVEADGVDERLFAMMCMAHPEALLPESDPRSYDNTTKFTDYVRRYNAMELWEKMRLRGAILTLFSRFMEKATPKLWTRDERMTKVLSYVHNGIGGDIDMDSLAGIACVTKPYLIRLFKRELGMSPLQYVNRKKVERAQLLLLTEDVSVKEVAYRLGFGDHSYFIRLFKKLTGRTPMEYRMTMGGEK
;
A
#
# COMPACT_ATOMS: atom_id res chain seq x y z
N MET A 1 3.17 18.70 -16.38
CA MET A 1 2.47 17.44 -15.99
C MET A 1 3.55 16.37 -15.90
N ILE A 2 3.75 15.75 -14.74
CA ILE A 2 4.74 14.67 -14.60
C ILE A 2 4.16 13.46 -15.31
N GLN A 3 4.77 13.06 -16.43
CA GLN A 3 4.44 11.79 -17.07
C GLN A 3 5.20 10.69 -16.34
N LEU A 4 4.48 9.85 -15.61
CA LEU A 4 5.05 8.62 -15.08
C LEU A 4 5.14 7.60 -16.22
N PRO A 5 6.32 7.04 -16.49
CA PRO A 5 6.41 5.92 -17.41
C PRO A 5 5.61 4.73 -16.84
N ILE A 6 4.83 4.05 -17.68
CA ILE A 6 4.03 2.89 -17.25
C ILE A 6 4.92 1.77 -16.66
N GLU A 7 6.18 1.74 -17.05
CA GLU A 7 7.20 0.82 -16.55
C GLU A 7 7.48 1.04 -15.05
N SER A 8 7.23 2.27 -14.54
CA SER A 8 7.38 2.58 -13.11
C SER A 8 6.27 1.98 -12.24
N LEU A 9 5.15 1.57 -12.81
CA LEU A 9 4.05 0.92 -12.10
C LEU A 9 4.35 -0.57 -11.89
N ASN A 10 5.06 -0.91 -10.82
CA ASN A 10 5.41 -2.28 -10.49
C ASN A 10 4.44 -2.88 -9.47
N LEU A 11 3.17 -3.01 -9.85
CA LEU A 11 2.14 -3.63 -9.04
C LEU A 11 2.23 -5.15 -9.14
N GLN A 12 2.43 -5.82 -8.01
CA GLN A 12 2.56 -7.27 -7.89
C GLN A 12 1.39 -7.82 -7.08
N MET A 13 0.79 -8.90 -7.57
CA MET A 13 -0.27 -9.61 -6.88
C MET A 13 0.26 -10.34 -5.64
N LEU A 14 -0.43 -10.19 -4.52
CA LEU A 14 -0.27 -11.03 -3.34
C LEU A 14 -1.33 -12.11 -3.32
N ASN A 15 -2.59 -11.72 -3.37
CA ASN A 15 -3.74 -12.62 -3.37
C ASN A 15 -4.83 -12.12 -4.30
N VAL A 16 -5.66 -13.04 -4.74
CA VAL A 16 -6.90 -12.77 -5.46
C VAL A 16 -7.91 -13.86 -5.10
N GLY A 17 -9.18 -13.51 -5.01
CA GLY A 17 -10.23 -14.48 -4.72
C GLY A 17 -11.62 -13.87 -4.77
N PHE A 18 -12.60 -14.74 -4.59
CA PHE A 18 -13.99 -14.40 -4.39
C PHE A 18 -14.39 -14.76 -2.96
N ALA A 19 -15.02 -13.83 -2.26
CA ALA A 19 -15.47 -14.01 -0.89
C ALA A 19 -16.98 -13.83 -0.80
N ARG A 20 -17.63 -14.70 -0.01
CA ARG A 20 -19.02 -14.56 0.43
C ARG A 20 -19.04 -14.44 1.94
N GLN A 21 -19.43 -13.29 2.43
CA GLN A 21 -19.59 -12.99 3.85
C GLN A 21 -21.06 -13.11 4.26
N ASN A 22 -21.33 -13.45 5.51
CA ASN A 22 -22.67 -13.65 6.03
C ASN A 22 -22.92 -12.82 7.32
N GLY A 23 -22.49 -11.55 7.32
CA GLY A 23 -22.64 -10.66 8.47
C GLY A 23 -21.51 -10.76 9.50
N ASP A 24 -20.46 -11.52 9.20
CA ASP A 24 -19.32 -11.78 10.08
C ASP A 24 -18.04 -11.00 9.65
N TRP A 25 -18.11 -10.23 8.57
CA TRP A 25 -16.99 -9.45 8.07
C TRP A 25 -16.92 -8.08 8.76
N ASN A 26 -16.55 -8.11 10.04
CA ASN A 26 -16.48 -6.94 10.92
C ASN A 26 -15.06 -6.81 11.51
N TRP A 27 -14.23 -6.00 10.88
CA TRP A 27 -12.82 -5.83 11.27
C TRP A 27 -12.52 -4.36 11.56
N GLN A 28 -11.82 -4.11 12.66
CA GLN A 28 -11.48 -2.76 13.12
C GLN A 28 -9.98 -2.49 12.95
N GLU A 29 -9.66 -1.23 12.61
CA GLU A 29 -8.29 -0.71 12.56
C GLU A 29 -7.33 -1.55 11.69
N VAL A 30 -7.84 -2.05 10.57
CA VAL A 30 -7.01 -2.77 9.58
C VAL A 30 -6.04 -1.79 8.94
N ASN A 31 -4.76 -2.12 8.95
CA ASN A 31 -3.71 -1.33 8.29
C ASN A 31 -2.66 -2.27 7.72
N SER A 32 -2.54 -2.32 6.42
CA SER A 32 -1.68 -3.27 5.71
C SER A 32 -0.74 -2.57 4.74
N PRO A 33 0.45 -3.13 4.49
CA PRO A 33 1.45 -2.55 3.59
C PRO A 33 1.15 -2.82 2.10
N PHE A 34 -0.09 -3.14 1.76
CA PHE A 34 -0.54 -3.40 0.40
C PHE A 34 -1.89 -2.74 0.11
N THR A 35 -2.12 -2.50 -1.16
CA THR A 35 -3.37 -1.93 -1.67
C THR A 35 -4.40 -3.03 -1.89
N ARG A 36 -5.64 -2.76 -1.53
CA ARG A 36 -6.79 -3.63 -1.79
C ARG A 36 -7.64 -3.05 -2.91
N ILE A 37 -8.07 -3.92 -3.82
CA ILE A 37 -9.06 -3.59 -4.85
C ILE A 37 -10.19 -4.60 -4.74
N TYR A 38 -11.41 -4.11 -4.61
CA TYR A 38 -12.62 -4.94 -4.52
C TYR A 38 -13.54 -4.70 -5.72
N CYS A 39 -14.23 -5.76 -6.15
CA CYS A 39 -15.34 -5.68 -7.09
C CYS A 39 -16.56 -6.32 -6.41
N VAL A 40 -17.54 -5.52 -6.06
CA VAL A 40 -18.73 -5.98 -5.34
C VAL A 40 -19.76 -6.51 -6.31
N THR A 41 -20.28 -7.72 -6.05
CA THR A 41 -21.23 -8.43 -6.93
C THR A 41 -22.61 -8.60 -6.31
N GLU A 42 -22.71 -8.72 -4.95
CA GLU A 42 -23.98 -8.93 -4.26
C GLU A 42 -23.94 -8.36 -2.85
N GLY A 43 -25.09 -7.87 -2.38
CA GLY A 43 -25.24 -7.34 -1.02
C GLY A 43 -24.55 -5.99 -0.80
N GLU A 44 -24.41 -5.62 0.46
CA GLU A 44 -23.76 -4.35 0.84
C GLU A 44 -22.95 -4.48 2.12
N ALA A 45 -21.92 -3.65 2.23
CA ALA A 45 -21.10 -3.50 3.43
C ALA A 45 -20.72 -2.04 3.61
N ARG A 46 -20.11 -1.70 4.74
CA ARG A 46 -19.58 -0.36 5.01
C ARG A 46 -18.08 -0.41 5.20
N LEU A 47 -17.42 0.56 4.60
CA LEU A 47 -15.99 0.83 4.76
C LEU A 47 -15.82 2.17 5.47
N HIS A 48 -15.14 2.16 6.61
CA HIS A 48 -14.79 3.36 7.37
C HIS A 48 -13.32 3.66 7.14
N LEU A 49 -13.01 4.81 6.51
CA LEU A 49 -11.64 5.27 6.26
C LEU A 49 -11.28 6.33 7.29
N GLY A 50 -10.69 5.95 8.43
CA GLY A 50 -10.15 6.84 9.46
C GLY A 50 -10.90 8.17 9.67
N GLU A 51 -10.36 9.09 10.48
CA GLU A 51 -11.06 10.36 10.81
C GLU A 51 -11.33 11.29 9.60
N ALA A 52 -10.54 11.20 8.54
CA ALA A 52 -10.62 12.10 7.38
C ALA A 52 -11.32 11.50 6.15
N GLY A 53 -11.52 10.18 6.09
CA GLY A 53 -11.97 9.49 4.87
C GLY A 53 -13.47 9.21 4.77
N GLY A 54 -14.21 9.35 5.86
CA GLY A 54 -15.66 9.14 5.87
C GLY A 54 -16.11 7.68 5.80
N ASN A 55 -17.42 7.50 5.63
CA ASN A 55 -18.07 6.20 5.49
C ASN A 55 -18.46 5.99 4.02
N ILE A 56 -18.05 4.85 3.46
CA ILE A 56 -18.32 4.47 2.08
C ILE A 56 -19.20 3.22 2.11
N HIS A 57 -20.26 3.23 1.32
CA HIS A 57 -21.11 2.06 1.12
C HIS A 57 -20.52 1.23 -0.03
N LEU A 58 -20.17 -0.01 0.26
CA LEU A 58 -19.72 -0.98 -0.73
C LEU A 58 -20.95 -1.64 -1.33
N THR A 59 -21.24 -1.36 -2.61
CA THR A 59 -22.46 -1.79 -3.31
C THR A 59 -22.12 -2.51 -4.62
N PRO A 60 -23.02 -3.37 -5.13
CA PRO A 60 -22.81 -4.10 -6.39
C PRO A 60 -22.60 -3.15 -7.58
N GLY A 61 -21.82 -3.61 -8.56
CA GLY A 61 -21.53 -2.86 -9.78
C GLY A 61 -20.46 -1.79 -9.62
N HIS A 62 -19.68 -1.85 -8.53
CA HIS A 62 -18.60 -0.88 -8.26
C HIS A 62 -17.29 -1.57 -7.93
N LEU A 63 -16.19 -0.88 -8.29
CA LEU A 63 -14.85 -1.17 -7.81
C LEU A 63 -14.48 -0.21 -6.69
N TYR A 64 -13.77 -0.73 -5.70
CA TYR A 64 -13.27 0.05 -4.57
C TYR A 64 -11.76 -0.14 -4.42
N ILE A 65 -11.03 0.94 -4.08
CA ILE A 65 -9.61 0.89 -3.80
C ILE A 65 -9.30 1.42 -2.40
N ILE A 66 -8.52 0.65 -1.63
CA ILE A 66 -7.98 1.06 -0.34
C ILE A 66 -6.45 1.03 -0.48
N PRO A 67 -5.80 2.20 -0.54
CA PRO A 67 -4.34 2.27 -0.67
C PRO A 67 -3.62 1.63 0.51
N ALA A 68 -2.39 1.15 0.27
CA ALA A 68 -1.50 0.66 1.32
C ALA A 68 -1.37 1.69 2.46
N TYR A 69 -1.18 1.21 3.69
CA TYR A 69 -1.02 2.02 4.91
C TYR A 69 -2.23 2.90 5.27
N THR A 70 -3.40 2.66 4.67
CA THR A 70 -4.65 3.34 5.01
C THR A 70 -5.34 2.57 6.13
N THR A 71 -5.47 3.18 7.32
CA THR A 71 -6.24 2.58 8.41
C THR A 71 -7.73 2.64 8.10
N HIS A 72 -8.40 1.50 8.19
CA HIS A 72 -9.80 1.36 7.85
C HIS A 72 -10.48 0.26 8.66
N SER A 73 -11.82 0.28 8.68
CA SER A 73 -12.64 -0.72 9.33
C SER A 73 -13.77 -1.17 8.40
N TYR A 74 -14.25 -2.40 8.59
CA TYR A 74 -15.37 -2.95 7.83
C TYR A 74 -16.55 -3.27 8.73
N GLU A 75 -17.76 -3.08 8.21
CA GLU A 75 -19.01 -3.53 8.82
C GLU A 75 -19.89 -4.22 7.77
N CYS A 76 -20.33 -5.44 8.06
CA CYS A 76 -21.21 -6.22 7.21
C CYS A 76 -22.32 -6.84 8.06
N TYR A 77 -23.58 -6.62 7.69
CA TYR A 77 -24.75 -7.06 8.46
C TYR A 77 -25.57 -8.16 7.78
N GLY A 78 -25.16 -8.60 6.60
CA GLY A 78 -25.89 -9.60 5.82
C GLY A 78 -25.00 -10.33 4.82
N VAL A 79 -25.60 -10.85 3.77
CA VAL A 79 -24.83 -11.44 2.66
C VAL A 79 -24.11 -10.32 1.92
N PHE A 80 -22.82 -10.52 1.71
CA PHE A 80 -21.96 -9.60 0.96
C PHE A 80 -20.96 -10.41 0.13
N CYS A 81 -21.05 -10.29 -1.20
CA CYS A 81 -20.21 -11.02 -2.13
C CYS A 81 -19.33 -10.06 -2.91
N HIS A 82 -18.05 -10.34 -2.94
CA HIS A 82 -17.08 -9.52 -3.67
C HIS A 82 -15.87 -10.31 -4.12
N TYR A 83 -15.30 -9.91 -5.24
CA TYR A 83 -13.93 -10.25 -5.57
C TYR A 83 -12.98 -9.33 -4.80
N TYR A 84 -11.83 -9.85 -4.41
CA TYR A 84 -10.75 -9.08 -3.82
C TYR A 84 -9.43 -9.35 -4.57
N LEU A 85 -8.63 -8.32 -4.66
CA LEU A 85 -7.28 -8.34 -5.18
C LEU A 85 -6.39 -7.53 -4.25
N HIS A 86 -5.34 -8.15 -3.71
CA HIS A 86 -4.32 -7.49 -2.92
C HIS A 86 -3.06 -7.34 -3.75
N VAL A 87 -2.61 -6.10 -3.90
CA VAL A 87 -1.39 -5.77 -4.65
C VAL A 87 -0.44 -4.95 -3.80
N TYR A 88 0.84 -5.18 -3.97
CA TYR A 88 1.83 -4.31 -3.40
C TYR A 88 2.72 -3.71 -4.49
N GLU A 89 3.30 -2.58 -4.21
CA GLU A 89 4.22 -1.93 -5.12
C GLU A 89 5.64 -2.41 -4.82
N GLY A 90 6.24 -3.08 -5.80
CA GLY A 90 7.58 -3.69 -5.65
C GLY A 90 8.67 -2.63 -5.46
N PHE A 91 9.73 -3.01 -4.75
CA PHE A 91 10.80 -2.16 -4.21
C PHE A 91 11.65 -1.37 -5.21
N LYS A 92 11.51 -1.59 -6.50
CA LYS A 92 12.38 -0.99 -7.52
C LYS A 92 11.89 0.38 -8.01
N ASN A 93 10.79 0.88 -7.48
CA ASN A 93 10.19 2.09 -7.99
C ASN A 93 10.67 3.34 -7.27
N VAL A 94 11.13 4.26 -8.09
CA VAL A 94 11.58 5.61 -7.73
C VAL A 94 10.43 6.49 -7.25
N THR A 95 9.18 6.13 -7.60
CA THR A 95 8.03 6.99 -7.35
C THR A 95 6.79 6.13 -7.12
N ASN A 96 6.13 6.31 -5.99
CA ASN A 96 4.88 5.63 -5.68
C ASN A 96 3.71 6.39 -6.31
N VAL A 97 3.05 5.81 -7.30
CA VAL A 97 1.91 6.43 -7.99
C VAL A 97 0.78 6.76 -7.03
N MET A 98 0.57 5.92 -6.01
CA MET A 98 -0.45 6.13 -4.98
C MET A 98 -0.20 7.39 -4.15
N GLU A 99 1.04 7.89 -4.11
CA GLU A 99 1.37 9.13 -3.41
C GLU A 99 1.24 10.38 -4.28
N MET A 100 1.33 10.21 -5.59
CA MET A 100 1.32 11.34 -6.54
C MET A 100 -0.07 11.79 -6.93
N TYR A 101 -1.06 10.91 -6.78
CA TYR A 101 -2.43 11.17 -7.19
C TYR A 101 -3.41 10.97 -6.04
N ASP A 102 -4.47 11.75 -6.05
CA ASP A 102 -5.67 11.49 -5.25
C ASP A 102 -6.61 10.65 -6.10
N PHE A 103 -6.86 9.44 -5.64
CA PHE A 103 -7.75 8.48 -6.30
C PHE A 103 -9.14 8.57 -5.71
N PRO A 104 -10.19 8.43 -6.53
CA PRO A 104 -11.49 8.13 -5.99
C PRO A 104 -11.44 6.76 -5.31
N THR A 105 -12.07 6.63 -4.16
CA THR A 105 -12.14 5.31 -3.47
C THR A 105 -13.07 4.35 -4.20
N GLU A 106 -14.01 4.88 -4.99
CA GLU A 106 -15.05 4.16 -5.70
C GLU A 106 -15.10 4.57 -7.16
N VAL A 107 -15.29 3.59 -8.04
CA VAL A 107 -15.61 3.78 -9.46
C VAL A 107 -16.62 2.74 -9.92
N GLU A 108 -17.44 3.05 -10.92
CA GLU A 108 -18.33 2.07 -11.53
C GLU A 108 -17.53 0.93 -12.16
N ALA A 109 -17.98 -0.32 -11.92
CA ALA A 109 -17.45 -1.52 -12.54
C ALA A 109 -18.22 -1.84 -13.81
N ASP A 110 -17.56 -2.51 -14.74
CA ASP A 110 -18.20 -3.09 -15.90
C ASP A 110 -17.98 -4.62 -15.99
N GLY A 111 -18.63 -5.25 -16.99
CA GLY A 111 -18.48 -6.70 -17.15
C GLY A 111 -17.07 -7.16 -17.57
N VAL A 112 -16.16 -6.26 -17.96
CA VAL A 112 -14.75 -6.59 -18.22
C VAL A 112 -14.02 -6.70 -16.89
N ASP A 113 -14.27 -5.78 -15.96
CA ASP A 113 -13.63 -5.77 -14.64
C ASP A 113 -13.92 -7.07 -13.89
N GLU A 114 -15.19 -7.50 -13.82
CA GLU A 114 -15.57 -8.75 -13.16
C GLU A 114 -14.93 -9.98 -13.84
N ARG A 115 -14.90 -10.01 -15.17
CA ARG A 115 -14.23 -11.11 -15.91
C ARG A 115 -12.73 -11.16 -15.66
N LEU A 116 -12.05 -10.01 -15.49
CA LEU A 116 -10.63 -9.97 -15.13
C LEU A 116 -10.40 -10.60 -13.75
N PHE A 117 -11.24 -10.28 -12.76
CA PHE A 117 -11.18 -10.92 -11.45
C PHE A 117 -11.40 -12.43 -11.54
N ALA A 118 -12.48 -12.86 -12.22
CA ALA A 118 -12.78 -14.27 -12.40
C ALA A 118 -11.64 -15.03 -13.09
N MET A 119 -11.05 -14.44 -14.14
CA MET A 119 -9.89 -14.99 -14.85
C MET A 119 -8.69 -15.18 -13.91
N MET A 120 -8.38 -14.17 -13.09
CA MET A 120 -7.26 -14.25 -12.14
C MET A 120 -7.52 -15.30 -11.06
N CYS A 121 -8.75 -15.39 -10.52
CA CYS A 121 -9.13 -16.41 -9.55
C CYS A 121 -9.00 -17.85 -10.11
N MET A 122 -9.45 -18.04 -11.35
CA MET A 122 -9.35 -19.35 -12.02
C MET A 122 -7.90 -19.74 -12.34
N ALA A 123 -7.07 -18.77 -12.71
CA ALA A 123 -5.67 -19.01 -13.05
C ALA A 123 -4.79 -19.24 -11.81
N HIS A 124 -5.19 -18.69 -10.65
CA HIS A 124 -4.40 -18.70 -9.42
C HIS A 124 -5.23 -19.12 -8.19
N PRO A 125 -5.80 -20.34 -8.17
CA PRO A 125 -6.60 -20.82 -7.04
C PRO A 125 -5.79 -20.89 -5.74
N GLU A 126 -4.48 -21.04 -5.82
CA GLU A 126 -3.54 -21.02 -4.70
C GLU A 126 -3.35 -19.61 -4.09
N ALA A 127 -3.83 -18.56 -4.78
CA ALA A 127 -3.78 -17.19 -4.30
C ALA A 127 -4.99 -16.80 -3.44
N LEU A 128 -5.93 -17.72 -3.23
CA LEU A 128 -7.08 -17.52 -2.35
C LEU A 128 -6.62 -17.31 -0.91
N LEU A 129 -7.28 -16.37 -0.21
CA LEU A 129 -7.06 -16.18 1.22
C LEU A 129 -7.62 -17.38 2.01
N PRO A 130 -6.90 -17.85 3.04
CA PRO A 130 -7.39 -18.96 3.86
C PRO A 130 -8.65 -18.61 4.64
N GLU A 131 -8.73 -17.37 5.11
CA GLU A 131 -9.83 -16.82 5.93
C GLU A 131 -10.02 -15.34 5.62
N SER A 132 -11.18 -14.80 6.01
CA SER A 132 -11.51 -13.38 5.86
C SER A 132 -10.87 -12.46 6.93
N ASP A 133 -10.37 -13.04 8.03
CA ASP A 133 -9.67 -12.29 9.09
C ASP A 133 -8.35 -11.71 8.56
N PRO A 134 -8.18 -10.36 8.54
CA PRO A 134 -6.93 -9.73 8.11
C PRO A 134 -5.69 -10.28 8.83
N ARG A 135 -5.81 -10.67 10.10
CA ARG A 135 -4.70 -11.24 10.89
C ARG A 135 -4.23 -12.59 10.37
N SER A 136 -5.09 -13.35 9.67
CA SER A 136 -4.74 -14.67 9.12
C SER A 136 -3.83 -14.59 7.90
N TYR A 137 -3.90 -13.51 7.12
CA TYR A 137 -3.17 -13.35 5.87
C TYR A 137 -2.22 -12.14 5.84
N ASP A 138 -2.41 -11.17 6.73
CA ASP A 138 -1.59 -9.97 6.85
C ASP A 138 -0.43 -10.21 7.85
N ASN A 139 0.34 -11.27 7.60
CA ASN A 139 1.44 -11.70 8.46
C ASN A 139 2.69 -12.06 7.65
N THR A 140 3.87 -12.04 8.31
CA THR A 140 5.18 -12.21 7.68
C THR A 140 5.29 -13.50 6.88
N THR A 141 4.87 -14.63 7.45
CA THR A 141 4.99 -15.94 6.80
C THR A 141 4.18 -15.96 5.51
N LYS A 142 2.92 -15.54 5.58
CA LYS A 142 2.03 -15.49 4.41
C LYS A 142 2.50 -14.49 3.37
N PHE A 143 2.93 -13.31 3.79
CA PHE A 143 3.45 -12.30 2.86
C PHE A 143 4.69 -12.79 2.12
N THR A 144 5.63 -13.44 2.83
CA THR A 144 6.81 -14.06 2.22
C THR A 144 6.43 -15.14 1.23
N ASP A 145 5.44 -15.98 1.55
CA ASP A 145 4.94 -17.03 0.66
C ASP A 145 4.29 -16.44 -0.60
N TYR A 146 3.52 -15.35 -0.47
CA TYR A 146 2.92 -14.67 -1.60
C TYR A 146 3.97 -14.09 -2.54
N VAL A 147 4.97 -13.38 -1.98
CA VAL A 147 6.07 -12.82 -2.77
C VAL A 147 6.89 -13.92 -3.45
N ARG A 148 7.21 -15.01 -2.73
CA ARG A 148 7.92 -16.17 -3.28
C ARG A 148 7.14 -16.79 -4.43
N ARG A 149 5.83 -17.00 -4.27
CA ARG A 149 4.93 -17.51 -5.31
C ARG A 149 4.96 -16.64 -6.55
N TYR A 150 4.74 -15.31 -6.38
CA TYR A 150 4.80 -14.38 -7.50
C TYR A 150 6.16 -14.41 -8.21
N ASN A 151 7.26 -14.46 -7.47
CA ASN A 151 8.60 -14.51 -8.05
C ASN A 151 8.87 -15.81 -8.85
N ALA A 152 8.29 -16.93 -8.42
CA ALA A 152 8.40 -18.23 -9.07
C ALA A 152 7.54 -18.37 -10.35
N MET A 153 6.57 -17.49 -10.59
CA MET A 153 5.74 -17.52 -11.80
C MET A 153 6.57 -17.34 -13.06
N GLU A 154 6.13 -17.96 -14.14
CA GLU A 154 6.69 -17.79 -15.48
C GLU A 154 6.45 -16.36 -16.00
N LEU A 155 7.28 -15.91 -16.94
CA LEU A 155 7.19 -14.55 -17.47
C LEU A 155 5.81 -14.26 -18.09
N TRP A 156 5.23 -15.19 -18.83
CA TRP A 156 3.92 -15.02 -19.46
C TRP A 156 2.78 -14.92 -18.44
N GLU A 157 2.87 -15.63 -17.31
CA GLU A 157 1.93 -15.53 -16.20
C GLU A 157 1.98 -14.13 -15.58
N LYS A 158 3.19 -13.65 -15.26
CA LYS A 158 3.43 -12.29 -14.76
C LYS A 158 2.89 -11.24 -15.73
N MET A 159 3.07 -11.44 -17.05
CA MET A 159 2.54 -10.52 -18.07
C MET A 159 1.01 -10.48 -18.06
N ARG A 160 0.34 -11.63 -17.99
CA ARG A 160 -1.14 -11.71 -17.91
C ARG A 160 -1.67 -11.03 -16.65
N LEU A 161 -1.10 -11.36 -15.49
CA LEU A 161 -1.46 -10.75 -14.21
C LEU A 161 -1.25 -9.25 -14.22
N ARG A 162 -0.07 -8.81 -14.64
CA ARG A 162 0.24 -7.38 -14.70
C ARG A 162 -0.69 -6.63 -15.64
N GLY A 163 -1.04 -7.21 -16.79
CA GLY A 163 -2.01 -6.65 -17.71
C GLY A 163 -3.38 -6.47 -17.06
N ALA A 164 -3.90 -7.51 -16.37
CA ALA A 164 -5.17 -7.46 -15.67
C ALA A 164 -5.15 -6.41 -14.54
N ILE A 165 -4.11 -6.40 -13.70
CA ILE A 165 -3.95 -5.43 -12.61
C ILE A 165 -3.90 -4.00 -13.14
N LEU A 166 -3.12 -3.75 -14.19
CA LEU A 166 -3.02 -2.40 -14.79
C LEU A 166 -4.34 -1.96 -15.40
N THR A 167 -5.11 -2.87 -16.01
CA THR A 167 -6.44 -2.57 -16.53
C THR A 167 -7.41 -2.18 -15.42
N LEU A 168 -7.49 -2.96 -14.34
CA LEU A 168 -8.32 -2.62 -13.17
C LEU A 168 -7.87 -1.30 -12.51
N PHE A 169 -6.57 -1.10 -12.37
CA PHE A 169 -6.02 0.12 -11.78
C PHE A 169 -6.29 1.35 -12.65
N SER A 170 -6.31 1.20 -13.98
CA SER A 170 -6.58 2.29 -14.92
C SER A 170 -7.97 2.92 -14.72
N ARG A 171 -8.94 2.15 -14.20
CA ARG A 171 -10.30 2.66 -13.88
C ARG A 171 -10.26 3.77 -12.84
N PHE A 172 -9.38 3.62 -11.84
CA PHE A 172 -9.15 4.64 -10.81
C PHE A 172 -8.28 5.78 -11.34
N MET A 173 -7.27 5.46 -12.17
CA MET A 173 -6.38 6.45 -12.77
C MET A 173 -7.11 7.42 -13.69
N GLU A 174 -8.11 6.97 -14.42
CA GLU A 174 -8.93 7.83 -15.30
C GLU A 174 -9.58 9.00 -14.57
N LYS A 175 -9.98 8.77 -13.30
CA LYS A 175 -10.63 9.77 -12.45
C LYS A 175 -9.68 10.37 -11.40
N ALA A 176 -8.43 9.95 -11.36
CA ALA A 176 -7.45 10.43 -10.41
C ALA A 176 -7.01 11.86 -10.72
N THR A 177 -6.76 12.64 -9.69
CA THR A 177 -6.24 13.99 -9.82
C THR A 177 -4.82 14.08 -9.26
N PRO A 178 -3.87 14.72 -9.96
CA PRO A 178 -2.54 14.94 -9.41
C PRO A 178 -2.61 15.76 -8.13
N LYS A 179 -1.95 15.32 -7.08
CA LYS A 179 -1.86 16.08 -5.83
C LYS A 179 -1.21 17.44 -6.08
N LEU A 180 -1.65 18.46 -5.36
CA LEU A 180 -1.20 19.84 -5.57
C LEU A 180 0.32 19.99 -5.52
N TRP A 181 1.01 19.26 -4.64
CA TRP A 181 2.46 19.30 -4.52
C TRP A 181 3.20 18.79 -5.76
N THR A 182 2.58 17.96 -6.61
CA THR A 182 3.21 17.51 -7.87
C THR A 182 3.44 18.65 -8.86
N ARG A 183 2.80 19.80 -8.66
CA ARG A 183 2.98 21.00 -9.47
C ARG A 183 4.18 21.85 -9.04
N ASP A 184 4.74 21.61 -7.86
CA ASP A 184 5.95 22.27 -7.38
C ASP A 184 7.16 21.38 -7.67
N GLU A 185 7.97 21.79 -8.66
CA GLU A 185 9.17 21.03 -9.05
C GLU A 185 10.13 20.80 -7.88
N ARG A 186 10.18 21.71 -6.91
CA ARG A 186 11.05 21.58 -5.72
C ARG A 186 10.59 20.41 -4.87
N MET A 187 9.26 20.30 -4.62
CA MET A 187 8.68 19.17 -3.91
C MET A 187 8.96 17.86 -4.65
N THR A 188 8.71 17.84 -5.95
CA THR A 188 8.94 16.64 -6.78
C THR A 188 10.39 16.18 -6.70
N LYS A 189 11.36 17.10 -6.81
CA LYS A 189 12.80 16.79 -6.68
C LYS A 189 13.14 16.21 -5.31
N VAL A 190 12.64 16.83 -4.23
CA VAL A 190 12.90 16.36 -2.85
C VAL A 190 12.28 14.99 -2.62
N LEU A 191 11.01 14.79 -3.02
CA LEU A 191 10.33 13.51 -2.83
C LEU A 191 11.02 12.40 -3.65
N SER A 192 11.39 12.66 -4.90
CA SER A 192 12.17 11.72 -5.71
C SER A 192 13.50 11.37 -5.05
N TYR A 193 14.21 12.37 -4.49
CA TYR A 193 15.45 12.13 -3.76
C TYR A 193 15.23 11.25 -2.53
N VAL A 194 14.19 11.53 -1.74
CA VAL A 194 13.83 10.68 -0.57
C VAL A 194 13.54 9.25 -0.99
N HIS A 195 12.71 9.07 -2.02
CA HIS A 195 12.35 7.73 -2.49
C HIS A 195 13.55 6.92 -2.98
N ASN A 196 14.44 7.57 -3.74
CA ASN A 196 15.65 6.92 -4.27
C ASN A 196 16.69 6.63 -3.19
N GLY A 197 16.78 7.51 -2.20
CA GLY A 197 17.79 7.46 -1.15
C GLY A 197 17.31 6.90 0.18
N ILE A 198 16.14 6.25 0.25
CA ILE A 198 15.47 5.87 1.51
C ILE A 198 16.32 4.97 2.42
N GLY A 199 17.25 4.21 1.86
CA GLY A 199 18.21 3.41 2.62
C GLY A 199 19.42 4.20 3.15
N GLY A 200 19.58 5.46 2.75
CA GLY A 200 20.69 6.30 3.16
C GLY A 200 20.39 7.23 4.34
N ASP A 201 21.42 7.98 4.71
CA ASP A 201 21.26 9.10 5.64
C ASP A 201 20.73 10.31 4.89
N ILE A 202 19.50 10.72 5.23
CA ILE A 202 18.81 11.85 4.61
C ILE A 202 18.63 12.93 5.68
N ASP A 203 19.35 14.03 5.52
CA ASP A 203 19.31 15.17 6.44
C ASP A 203 18.62 16.40 5.84
N MET A 204 18.39 17.41 6.69
CA MET A 204 17.74 18.66 6.27
C MET A 204 18.56 19.51 5.32
N ASP A 205 19.91 19.41 5.38
CA ASP A 205 20.79 20.18 4.50
C ASP A 205 20.70 19.66 3.08
N SER A 206 20.77 18.34 2.92
CA SER A 206 20.60 17.66 1.63
C SER A 206 19.25 17.98 1.00
N LEU A 207 18.16 17.87 1.78
CA LEU A 207 16.80 18.13 1.28
C LEU A 207 16.62 19.61 0.85
N ALA A 208 17.13 20.56 1.64
CA ALA A 208 17.07 21.98 1.32
C ALA A 208 17.93 22.33 0.09
N GLY A 209 19.11 21.70 -0.02
CA GLY A 209 19.99 21.82 -1.19
C GLY A 209 19.34 21.32 -2.48
N ILE A 210 18.70 20.15 -2.46
CA ILE A 210 17.98 19.58 -3.62
C ILE A 210 16.85 20.51 -4.09
N ALA A 211 16.12 21.11 -3.15
CA ALA A 211 15.05 22.07 -3.45
C ALA A 211 15.57 23.46 -3.81
N CYS A 212 16.85 23.74 -3.63
CA CYS A 212 17.45 25.08 -3.75
C CYS A 212 16.73 26.14 -2.90
N VAL A 213 16.38 25.80 -1.65
CA VAL A 213 15.68 26.68 -0.71
C VAL A 213 16.29 26.60 0.70
N THR A 214 15.90 27.55 1.57
CA THR A 214 16.31 27.49 2.98
C THR A 214 15.53 26.42 3.76
N LYS A 215 16.14 25.83 4.79
CA LYS A 215 15.46 24.85 5.69
C LYS A 215 14.11 25.35 6.21
N PRO A 216 13.96 26.57 6.75
CA PRO A 216 12.66 27.07 7.21
C PRO A 216 11.60 27.14 6.09
N TYR A 217 12.01 27.51 4.88
CA TYR A 217 11.09 27.51 3.73
C TYR A 217 10.64 26.09 3.39
N LEU A 218 11.57 25.13 3.30
CA LEU A 218 11.25 23.73 3.02
C LEU A 218 10.29 23.15 4.07
N ILE A 219 10.50 23.44 5.36
CA ILE A 219 9.60 23.01 6.44
C ILE A 219 8.18 23.56 6.24
N ARG A 220 8.04 24.86 5.91
CA ARG A 220 6.74 25.48 5.63
C ARG A 220 6.07 24.85 4.40
N LEU A 221 6.84 24.60 3.35
CA LEU A 221 6.37 23.98 2.12
C LEU A 221 5.82 22.57 2.41
N PHE A 222 6.57 21.71 3.11
CA PHE A 222 6.14 20.38 3.48
C PHE A 222 4.89 20.37 4.37
N LYS A 223 4.85 21.26 5.37
CA LYS A 223 3.68 21.38 6.25
C LYS A 223 2.42 21.79 5.48
N ARG A 224 2.56 22.70 4.50
CA ARG A 224 1.45 23.15 3.65
C ARG A 224 0.94 22.04 2.74
N GLU A 225 1.86 21.32 2.08
CA GLU A 225 1.52 20.36 1.03
C GLU A 225 1.21 18.95 1.57
N LEU A 226 1.88 18.53 2.65
CA LEU A 226 1.82 17.17 3.18
C LEU A 226 1.38 17.11 4.66
N GLY A 227 1.12 18.24 5.31
CA GLY A 227 0.71 18.31 6.71
C GLY A 227 1.81 17.97 7.73
N MET A 228 3.04 17.68 7.28
CA MET A 228 4.14 17.23 8.14
C MET A 228 5.48 17.87 7.75
N SER A 229 6.51 17.76 8.63
CA SER A 229 7.85 18.25 8.30
C SER A 229 8.59 17.27 7.37
N PRO A 230 9.66 17.75 6.65
CA PRO A 230 10.46 16.89 5.79
C PRO A 230 11.00 15.65 6.48
N LEU A 231 11.58 15.77 7.68
CA LEU A 231 12.12 14.63 8.43
C LEU A 231 11.02 13.69 8.95
N GLN A 232 9.82 14.22 9.27
CA GLN A 232 8.68 13.35 9.60
C GLN A 232 8.28 12.52 8.38
N TYR A 233 8.27 13.10 7.19
CA TYR A 233 8.00 12.38 5.95
C TYR A 233 9.05 11.30 5.69
N VAL A 234 10.35 11.64 5.74
CA VAL A 234 11.46 10.67 5.59
C VAL A 234 11.31 9.51 6.58
N ASN A 235 11.09 9.82 7.85
CA ASN A 235 10.92 8.82 8.89
C ASN A 235 9.73 7.90 8.66
N ARG A 236 8.59 8.47 8.22
CA ARG A 236 7.41 7.69 7.85
C ARG A 236 7.73 6.72 6.70
N LYS A 237 8.40 7.21 5.64
CA LYS A 237 8.79 6.38 4.49
C LYS A 237 9.79 5.29 4.87
N LYS A 238 10.75 5.58 5.75
CA LYS A 238 11.67 4.56 6.28
C LYS A 238 10.92 3.49 7.07
N VAL A 239 9.92 3.86 7.88
CA VAL A 239 9.11 2.90 8.63
C VAL A 239 8.21 2.07 7.70
N GLU A 240 7.56 2.67 6.70
CA GLU A 240 6.80 1.95 5.67
C GLU A 240 7.70 0.92 4.95
N ARG A 241 8.92 1.31 4.62
CA ARG A 241 9.92 0.40 4.04
C ARG A 241 10.35 -0.69 5.01
N ALA A 242 10.51 -0.35 6.31
CA ALA A 242 10.85 -1.32 7.35
C ALA A 242 9.75 -2.38 7.49
N GLN A 243 8.48 -1.99 7.46
CA GLN A 243 7.36 -2.92 7.51
C GLN A 243 7.47 -3.98 6.40
N LEU A 244 7.76 -3.54 5.17
CA LEU A 244 7.94 -4.47 4.05
C LEU A 244 9.16 -5.37 4.23
N LEU A 245 10.33 -4.84 4.62
CA LEU A 245 11.54 -5.65 4.86
C LEU A 245 11.31 -6.69 5.96
N LEU A 246 10.61 -6.30 7.04
CA LEU A 246 10.25 -7.22 8.12
C LEU A 246 9.32 -8.35 7.66
N LEU A 247 8.51 -8.12 6.62
CA LEU A 247 7.55 -9.07 6.07
C LEU A 247 8.14 -9.96 4.96
N THR A 248 9.14 -9.45 4.23
CA THR A 248 9.65 -10.11 3.01
C THR A 248 11.00 -10.76 3.18
N GLU A 249 11.75 -10.40 4.22
CA GLU A 249 13.12 -10.88 4.39
C GLU A 249 13.35 -11.42 5.81
N ASP A 250 14.09 -12.52 5.88
CA ASP A 250 14.53 -13.10 7.15
C ASP A 250 15.83 -12.42 7.63
N VAL A 251 15.72 -11.13 7.96
CA VAL A 251 16.83 -10.33 8.45
C VAL A 251 16.54 -9.81 9.86
N SER A 252 17.57 -9.56 10.65
CA SER A 252 17.38 -9.05 12.01
C SER A 252 16.80 -7.63 12.00
N VAL A 253 16.08 -7.27 13.09
CA VAL A 253 15.56 -5.88 13.28
C VAL A 253 16.69 -4.85 13.23
N LYS A 254 17.89 -5.23 13.73
CA LYS A 254 19.08 -4.39 13.67
C LYS A 254 19.55 -4.17 12.24
N GLU A 255 19.53 -5.22 11.44
CA GLU A 255 19.89 -5.15 10.02
C GLU A 255 18.89 -4.29 9.23
N VAL A 256 17.59 -4.42 9.50
CA VAL A 256 16.56 -3.54 8.90
C VAL A 256 16.85 -2.07 9.23
N ALA A 257 17.11 -1.74 10.49
CA ALA A 257 17.46 -0.38 10.90
C ALA A 257 18.69 0.15 10.16
N TYR A 258 19.74 -0.67 10.08
CA TYR A 258 20.99 -0.32 9.38
C TYR A 258 20.76 -0.06 7.90
N ARG A 259 20.05 -0.95 7.18
CA ARG A 259 19.74 -0.81 5.75
C ARG A 259 18.90 0.43 5.42
N LEU A 260 18.17 0.94 6.42
CA LEU A 260 17.38 2.16 6.29
C LEU A 260 18.08 3.40 6.81
N GLY A 261 19.40 3.32 7.05
CA GLY A 261 20.21 4.44 7.47
C GLY A 261 19.86 5.00 8.85
N PHE A 262 19.38 4.15 9.77
CA PHE A 262 19.24 4.53 11.18
C PHE A 262 20.53 4.27 11.92
N GLY A 263 21.19 5.34 12.36
CA GLY A 263 22.42 5.25 13.16
C GLY A 263 22.16 4.73 14.59
N ASP A 264 20.95 4.91 15.12
CA ASP A 264 20.55 4.44 16.46
C ASP A 264 19.37 3.44 16.34
N HIS A 265 19.67 2.18 16.63
CA HIS A 265 18.69 1.10 16.64
C HIS A 265 17.55 1.32 17.66
N SER A 266 17.86 1.90 18.82
CA SER A 266 16.83 2.18 19.85
C SER A 266 15.89 3.28 19.41
N TYR A 267 16.41 4.30 18.71
CA TYR A 267 15.57 5.32 18.08
C TYR A 267 14.66 4.72 17.02
N PHE A 268 15.17 3.84 16.15
CA PHE A 268 14.36 3.12 15.17
C PHE A 268 13.19 2.37 15.81
N ILE A 269 13.45 1.59 16.88
CA ILE A 269 12.39 0.83 17.56
C ILE A 269 11.30 1.75 18.12
N ARG A 270 11.70 2.86 18.78
CA ARG A 270 10.73 3.84 19.32
C ARG A 270 9.92 4.50 18.24
N LEU A 271 10.56 4.90 17.14
CA LEU A 271 9.91 5.53 16.01
C LEU A 271 8.94 4.57 15.31
N PHE A 272 9.37 3.34 15.06
CA PHE A 272 8.54 2.30 14.46
C PHE A 272 7.29 2.06 15.30
N LYS A 273 7.46 1.86 16.62
CA LYS A 273 6.32 1.69 17.55
C LYS A 273 5.39 2.91 17.57
N LYS A 274 5.95 4.12 17.53
CA LYS A 274 5.15 5.35 17.47
C LYS A 274 4.28 5.44 16.21
N LEU A 275 4.79 4.99 15.07
CA LEU A 275 4.10 5.12 13.77
C LEU A 275 3.19 3.93 13.45
N THR A 276 3.48 2.73 13.99
CA THR A 276 2.73 1.50 13.69
C THR A 276 1.92 0.94 14.87
N GLY A 277 2.08 1.53 16.05
CA GLY A 277 1.49 1.03 17.29
C GLY A 277 2.22 -0.16 17.92
N ARG A 278 3.17 -0.80 17.23
CA ARG A 278 3.87 -2.03 17.63
C ARG A 278 5.37 -1.88 17.47
N THR A 279 6.16 -2.62 18.26
CA THR A 279 7.61 -2.70 18.02
C THR A 279 7.87 -3.50 16.73
N PRO A 280 9.05 -3.35 16.08
CA PRO A 280 9.39 -4.14 14.91
C PRO A 280 9.32 -5.65 15.12
N MET A 281 9.69 -6.12 16.32
CA MET A 281 9.62 -7.53 16.69
C MET A 281 8.18 -7.99 16.88
N GLU A 282 7.35 -7.24 17.61
CA GLU A 282 5.91 -7.51 17.75
C GLU A 282 5.22 -7.48 16.39
N TYR A 283 5.59 -6.53 15.52
CA TYR A 283 5.07 -6.45 14.16
C TYR A 283 5.38 -7.72 13.37
N ARG A 284 6.62 -8.21 13.42
CA ARG A 284 7.03 -9.47 12.80
C ARG A 284 6.31 -10.68 13.43
N MET A 285 6.17 -10.75 14.74
CA MET A 285 5.58 -11.90 15.45
C MET A 285 4.05 -11.93 15.33
N THR A 286 3.36 -10.80 15.49
CA THR A 286 1.90 -10.73 15.33
C THR A 286 1.46 -11.00 13.91
N MET A 287 2.38 -10.76 12.96
CA MET A 287 2.24 -11.15 11.57
C MET A 287 2.80 -12.57 11.32
N GLY A 288 3.39 -13.21 12.32
CA GLY A 288 4.09 -14.51 12.23
C GLY A 288 3.35 -15.68 12.85
N GLY A 289 2.05 -15.59 13.15
CA GLY A 289 1.24 -16.67 13.71
C GLY A 289 1.92 -17.39 14.90
N GLU A 290 1.26 -17.54 16.02
CA GLU A 290 1.72 -18.38 17.13
C GLU A 290 2.13 -19.76 16.59
N LYS A 291 3.34 -20.22 17.00
CA LYS A 291 3.76 -21.60 16.81
C LYS A 291 2.97 -22.51 17.74
#